data_65b7b6a57c4a69d0db87550c2065c890
#
_entry.id   65b7b6a57c4a69d0db87550c2065c890
#
_cell.length_a   1.000
_cell.length_b   1.000
_cell.length_c   1.000
_cell.angle_alpha   90.00
_cell.angle_beta   90.00
_cell.angle_gamma   90.00
#
_symmetry.space_group_name_H-M   'P 1'
#
loop_
_entity.id
_entity.type
_entity.pdbx_description
1 polymer ?
#
loop_
_entity_poly.entity_id
_entity_poly.type
_entity_poly.pdbx_seq_one_letter_code
_entity_poly.pdbx_strand_id
1 'polypeptide(L)'
;MARFFKDDLLAGKVALVTGGGSGICRGITEALMAHGAKAAITSRKLDRLEASAQELTQTTGQPCLAVAADVRKPEQVEAAIDACLQKYGRLDILVNGAAGNFLAPAAMLSYNAFRTVVEIDAVGTYNVCKAAFDKHLGQHGGNIINISATLHYAATPMQVHASAAKAAIDSMTKTLAVEWGSLGIRINGIAPGPIDGTEGMARLGAGGIRERMEKRIPIGRFGRIDEIAQVAVFLASDASSLIHGTTLVVDGGAWLTQSADMVLGE
;
A
#
# COMPACT_ATOMS: atom_id res chain seq x y z
N MET A 1 -12.98 11.75 8.36
CA MET A 1 -12.54 10.38 8.68
C MET A 1 -12.87 10.10 10.15
N ALA A 2 -13.50 8.97 10.47
CA ALA A 2 -13.69 8.59 11.87
C ALA A 2 -12.33 8.26 12.50
N ARG A 3 -12.05 8.77 13.70
CA ARG A 3 -10.80 8.52 14.42
C ARG A 3 -11.06 7.51 15.54
N PHE A 4 -10.43 6.35 15.45
CA PHE A 4 -10.54 5.27 16.43
C PHE A 4 -9.34 5.24 17.39
N PHE A 5 -8.29 5.97 17.07
CA PHE A 5 -7.05 6.07 17.85
C PHE A 5 -6.84 7.51 18.33
N LYS A 6 -5.95 7.69 19.29
CA LYS A 6 -5.56 9.01 19.78
C LYS A 6 -4.93 9.85 18.66
N ASP A 7 -5.21 11.14 18.65
CA ASP A 7 -4.73 12.08 17.61
C ASP A 7 -3.19 12.22 17.58
N ASP A 8 -2.51 11.90 18.66
CA ASP A 8 -1.05 11.97 18.82
C ASP A 8 -0.35 10.59 18.81
N LEU A 9 -1.06 9.52 18.42
CA LEU A 9 -0.56 8.14 18.45
C LEU A 9 0.79 7.97 17.74
N LEU A 10 1.00 8.71 16.65
CA LEU A 10 2.21 8.67 15.82
C LEU A 10 3.01 9.97 15.91
N ALA A 11 2.81 10.77 16.97
CA ALA A 11 3.54 12.02 17.17
C ALA A 11 5.06 11.77 17.17
N GLY A 12 5.80 12.63 16.44
CA GLY A 12 7.25 12.52 16.29
C GLY A 12 7.72 11.45 15.31
N LYS A 13 6.84 10.62 14.74
CA LYS A 13 7.18 9.65 13.69
C LYS A 13 7.21 10.31 12.31
N VAL A 14 7.98 9.71 11.42
CA VAL A 14 8.09 10.10 10.01
C VAL A 14 7.73 8.92 9.14
N ALA A 15 6.79 9.11 8.21
CA ALA A 15 6.38 8.11 7.24
C ALA A 15 6.86 8.48 5.83
N LEU A 16 7.34 7.49 5.06
CA LEU A 16 7.52 7.58 3.61
C LEU A 16 6.54 6.66 2.93
N VAL A 17 5.73 7.21 2.00
CA VAL A 17 4.66 6.47 1.31
C VAL A 17 4.87 6.51 -0.19
N THR A 18 5.15 5.36 -0.80
CA THR A 18 5.20 5.26 -2.27
C THR A 18 3.80 5.18 -2.85
N GLY A 19 3.54 5.89 -3.94
CA GLY A 19 2.17 6.05 -4.46
C GLY A 19 1.29 6.96 -3.60
N GLY A 20 1.86 7.69 -2.64
CA GLY A 20 1.14 8.47 -1.62
C GLY A 20 0.33 9.66 -2.12
N GLY A 21 0.39 9.98 -3.42
CA GLY A 21 -0.35 11.09 -4.02
C GLY A 21 -1.78 10.77 -4.45
N SER A 22 -2.26 9.52 -4.36
CA SER A 22 -3.61 9.16 -4.82
C SER A 22 -4.15 7.90 -4.16
N GLY A 23 -5.47 7.70 -4.25
CA GLY A 23 -6.16 6.47 -3.85
C GLY A 23 -5.89 6.03 -2.41
N ILE A 24 -5.73 4.73 -2.22
CA ILE A 24 -5.51 4.12 -0.91
C ILE A 24 -4.29 4.71 -0.21
N CYS A 25 -3.17 4.88 -0.92
CA CYS A 25 -1.93 5.38 -0.32
C CYS A 25 -2.00 6.84 0.11
N ARG A 26 -2.76 7.69 -0.61
CA ARG A 26 -3.05 9.05 -0.16
C ARG A 26 -3.89 9.03 1.12
N GLY A 27 -4.92 8.18 1.18
CA GLY A 27 -5.73 8.03 2.39
C GLY A 27 -4.93 7.50 3.58
N ILE A 28 -4.01 6.54 3.35
CA ILE A 28 -3.07 6.07 4.38
C ILE A 28 -2.18 7.23 4.86
N THR A 29 -1.60 8.00 3.94
CA THR A 29 -0.77 9.17 4.30
C THR A 29 -1.55 10.15 5.15
N GLU A 30 -2.78 10.51 4.73
CA GLU A 30 -3.66 11.40 5.47
C GLU A 30 -3.94 10.88 6.89
N ALA A 31 -4.24 9.59 7.03
CA ALA A 31 -4.51 9.00 8.33
C ALA A 31 -3.27 8.99 9.24
N LEU A 32 -2.08 8.61 8.74
CA LEU A 32 -0.85 8.66 9.52
C LEU A 32 -0.55 10.08 9.99
N MET A 33 -0.71 11.07 9.12
CA MET A 33 -0.52 12.49 9.45
C MET A 33 -1.59 13.00 10.44
N ALA A 34 -2.84 12.61 10.29
CA ALA A 34 -3.92 12.97 11.21
C ALA A 34 -3.72 12.40 12.63
N HIS A 35 -2.85 11.40 12.78
CA HIS A 35 -2.42 10.86 14.08
C HIS A 35 -1.02 11.34 14.50
N GLY A 36 -0.54 12.45 13.93
CA GLY A 36 0.64 13.17 14.38
C GLY A 36 1.94 12.85 13.63
N ALA A 37 1.96 11.93 12.66
CA ALA A 37 3.15 11.68 11.86
C ALA A 37 3.42 12.80 10.86
N LYS A 38 4.71 13.08 10.57
CA LYS A 38 5.14 13.80 9.38
C LYS A 38 5.21 12.83 8.21
N ALA A 39 5.04 13.30 6.97
CA ALA A 39 5.08 12.42 5.83
C ALA A 39 6.01 12.90 4.71
N ALA A 40 6.56 11.93 3.96
CA ALA A 40 7.09 12.11 2.62
C ALA A 40 6.29 11.21 1.68
N ILE A 41 5.86 11.75 0.54
CA ILE A 41 5.15 10.98 -0.48
C ILE A 41 5.96 10.94 -1.77
N THR A 42 5.94 9.81 -2.46
CA THR A 42 6.68 9.67 -3.71
C THR A 42 5.85 8.99 -4.81
N SER A 43 5.99 9.49 -6.00
CA SER A 43 5.56 8.89 -7.29
C SER A 43 6.27 9.59 -8.45
N ARG A 44 5.96 9.18 -9.69
CA ARG A 44 6.65 9.68 -10.88
C ARG A 44 6.31 11.13 -11.29
N LYS A 45 5.15 11.66 -10.90
CA LYS A 45 4.65 12.98 -11.35
C LYS A 45 4.71 13.99 -10.21
N LEU A 46 5.74 14.84 -10.23
CA LEU A 46 6.00 15.81 -9.16
C LEU A 46 4.82 16.78 -8.96
N ASP A 47 4.30 17.37 -10.03
CA ASP A 47 3.21 18.37 -9.95
C ASP A 47 1.99 17.85 -9.17
N ARG A 48 1.61 16.59 -9.43
CA ARG A 48 0.50 15.95 -8.72
C ARG A 48 0.84 15.64 -7.26
N LEU A 49 2.11 15.31 -6.99
CA LEU A 49 2.57 15.06 -5.63
C LEU A 49 2.58 16.33 -4.81
N GLU A 50 3.08 17.43 -5.35
CA GLU A 50 3.12 18.72 -4.67
C GLU A 50 1.73 19.21 -4.31
N ALA A 51 0.77 19.13 -5.25
CA ALA A 51 -0.63 19.46 -4.97
C ALA A 51 -1.19 18.59 -3.84
N SER A 52 -0.96 17.26 -3.91
CA SER A 52 -1.42 16.33 -2.86
C SER A 52 -0.76 16.59 -1.51
N ALA A 53 0.55 16.89 -1.48
CA ALA A 53 1.29 17.20 -0.26
C ALA A 53 0.79 18.50 0.39
N GLN A 54 0.46 19.50 -0.42
CA GLN A 54 -0.12 20.75 0.06
C GLN A 54 -1.50 20.53 0.69
N GLU A 55 -2.38 19.79 0.01
CA GLU A 55 -3.71 19.44 0.53
C GLU A 55 -3.61 18.64 1.84
N LEU A 56 -2.73 17.63 1.89
CA LEU A 56 -2.49 16.81 3.09
C LEU A 56 -2.00 17.67 4.25
N THR A 57 -1.07 18.60 3.99
CA THR A 57 -0.57 19.53 5.01
C THR A 57 -1.68 20.44 5.53
N GLN A 58 -2.51 20.98 4.65
CA GLN A 58 -3.64 21.84 5.04
C GLN A 58 -4.69 21.08 5.86
N THR A 59 -5.00 19.84 5.46
CA THR A 59 -6.03 19.03 6.12
C THR A 59 -5.61 18.52 7.50
N THR A 60 -4.33 18.18 7.67
CA THR A 60 -3.85 17.50 8.88
C THR A 60 -3.06 18.40 9.82
N GLY A 61 -2.57 19.53 9.33
CA GLY A 61 -1.66 20.41 10.08
C GLY A 61 -0.23 19.88 10.19
N GLN A 62 0.07 18.70 9.66
CA GLN A 62 1.41 18.10 9.66
C GLN A 62 2.14 18.36 8.34
N PRO A 63 3.47 18.49 8.33
CA PRO A 63 4.21 18.72 7.09
C PRO A 63 4.27 17.47 6.22
N CYS A 64 4.06 17.63 4.90
CA CYS A 64 4.20 16.61 3.89
C CYS A 64 5.23 17.02 2.84
N LEU A 65 6.23 16.19 2.60
CA LEU A 65 7.25 16.38 1.55
C LEU A 65 6.86 15.61 0.29
N ALA A 66 6.88 16.26 -0.87
CA ALA A 66 6.72 15.61 -2.16
C ALA A 66 8.10 15.36 -2.80
N VAL A 67 8.36 14.11 -3.24
CA VAL A 67 9.60 13.74 -3.93
C VAL A 67 9.28 12.88 -5.14
N ALA A 68 9.68 13.29 -6.34
CA ALA A 68 9.48 12.48 -7.53
C ALA A 68 10.46 11.30 -7.55
N ALA A 69 9.95 10.07 -7.70
CA ALA A 69 10.76 8.88 -7.93
C ALA A 69 9.98 7.80 -8.66
N ASP A 70 10.66 7.05 -9.51
CA ASP A 70 10.18 5.81 -10.09
C ASP A 70 10.76 4.65 -9.27
N VAL A 71 9.91 3.86 -8.62
CA VAL A 71 10.34 2.75 -7.75
C VAL A 71 11.15 1.67 -8.49
N ARG A 72 11.09 1.62 -9.82
CA ARG A 72 11.91 0.72 -10.65
C ARG A 72 13.38 1.15 -10.72
N LYS A 73 13.70 2.36 -10.28
CA LYS A 73 15.01 2.99 -10.37
C LYS A 73 15.62 3.17 -8.98
N PRO A 74 16.53 2.28 -8.56
CA PRO A 74 17.09 2.32 -7.21
C PRO A 74 17.68 3.68 -6.84
N GLU A 75 18.38 4.34 -7.77
CA GLU A 75 19.00 5.63 -7.56
C GLU A 75 17.99 6.76 -7.25
N GLN A 76 16.79 6.69 -7.85
CA GLN A 76 15.72 7.65 -7.56
C GLN A 76 15.05 7.36 -6.21
N VAL A 77 14.92 6.08 -5.87
CA VAL A 77 14.40 5.64 -4.57
C VAL A 77 15.34 6.07 -3.45
N GLU A 78 16.64 5.85 -3.61
CA GLU A 78 17.65 6.29 -2.64
C GLU A 78 17.60 7.80 -2.44
N ALA A 79 17.55 8.57 -3.53
CA ALA A 79 17.43 10.03 -3.46
C ALA A 79 16.15 10.49 -2.74
N ALA A 80 15.03 9.78 -2.91
CA ALA A 80 13.80 10.11 -2.20
C ALA A 80 13.90 9.85 -0.69
N ILE A 81 14.56 8.76 -0.29
CA ILE A 81 14.83 8.47 1.12
C ILE A 81 15.80 9.49 1.70
N ASP A 82 16.88 9.82 0.99
CA ASP A 82 17.84 10.85 1.43
C ASP A 82 17.16 12.22 1.63
N ALA A 83 16.26 12.62 0.73
CA ALA A 83 15.47 13.85 0.87
C ALA A 83 14.55 13.81 2.12
N CYS A 84 13.93 12.66 2.40
CA CYS A 84 13.15 12.48 3.62
C CYS A 84 14.01 12.60 4.88
N LEU A 85 15.16 11.93 4.91
CA LEU A 85 16.10 11.98 6.02
C LEU A 85 16.69 13.38 6.21
N GLN A 86 17.05 14.07 5.12
CA GLN A 86 17.53 15.46 5.17
C GLN A 86 16.47 16.41 5.74
N LYS A 87 15.20 16.22 5.38
CA LYS A 87 14.11 17.10 5.81
C LYS A 87 13.70 16.85 7.26
N TYR A 88 13.65 15.60 7.69
CA TYR A 88 13.03 15.21 8.97
C TYR A 88 13.98 14.53 9.96
N GLY A 89 15.19 14.16 9.53
CA GLY A 89 16.22 13.54 10.37
C GLY A 89 15.99 12.07 10.70
N ARG A 90 14.87 11.48 10.25
CA ARG A 90 14.49 10.09 10.55
C ARG A 90 13.49 9.51 9.56
N LEU A 91 13.37 8.19 9.57
CA LEU A 91 12.32 7.41 8.89
C LEU A 91 11.86 6.31 9.84
N ASP A 92 10.60 6.31 10.24
CA ASP A 92 10.03 5.32 11.17
C ASP A 92 9.09 4.34 10.49
N ILE A 93 8.35 4.83 9.48
CA ILE A 93 7.29 4.08 8.82
C ILE A 93 7.50 4.15 7.31
N LEU A 94 7.61 3.00 6.68
CA LEU A 94 7.65 2.86 5.24
C LEU A 94 6.36 2.21 4.76
N VAL A 95 5.65 2.85 3.81
CA VAL A 95 4.48 2.25 3.16
C VAL A 95 4.77 2.05 1.68
N ASN A 96 4.84 0.80 1.25
CA ASN A 96 5.03 0.43 -0.15
C ASN A 96 3.68 0.22 -0.83
N GLY A 97 3.25 1.20 -1.63
CA GLY A 97 1.96 1.14 -2.31
C GLY A 97 2.01 1.61 -3.77
N ALA A 98 3.20 1.91 -4.32
CA ALA A 98 3.34 2.12 -5.76
C ALA A 98 2.96 0.83 -6.50
N ALA A 99 2.00 0.92 -7.42
CA ALA A 99 1.49 -0.23 -8.16
C ALA A 99 1.07 0.14 -9.58
N GLY A 100 1.07 -0.87 -10.46
CA GLY A 100 0.49 -0.81 -11.79
C GLY A 100 -0.49 -1.95 -11.98
N ASN A 101 -1.72 -1.65 -12.42
CA ASN A 101 -2.70 -2.69 -12.75
C ASN A 101 -3.62 -2.26 -13.89
N PHE A 102 -4.04 -3.23 -14.70
CA PHE A 102 -5.04 -3.10 -15.74
C PHE A 102 -5.66 -4.47 -16.01
N LEU A 103 -6.79 -4.51 -16.70
CA LEU A 103 -7.45 -5.78 -17.05
C LEU A 103 -7.02 -6.21 -18.45
N ALA A 104 -6.50 -7.43 -18.58
CA ALA A 104 -6.18 -8.05 -19.87
C ALA A 104 -6.28 -9.58 -19.78
N PRO A 105 -6.97 -10.25 -20.73
CA PRO A 105 -6.89 -11.69 -20.85
C PRO A 105 -5.43 -12.14 -21.01
N ALA A 106 -5.03 -13.22 -20.36
CA ALA A 106 -3.64 -13.70 -20.41
C ALA A 106 -3.14 -13.94 -21.84
N ALA A 107 -4.01 -14.42 -22.74
CA ALA A 107 -3.69 -14.64 -24.14
C ALA A 107 -3.38 -13.34 -24.93
N MET A 108 -3.83 -12.18 -24.44
CA MET A 108 -3.62 -10.87 -25.07
C MET A 108 -2.57 -10.03 -24.37
N LEU A 109 -2.07 -10.50 -23.23
CA LEU A 109 -1.09 -9.75 -22.43
C LEU A 109 0.30 -9.85 -23.06
N SER A 110 0.87 -8.70 -23.47
CA SER A 110 2.22 -8.71 -24.03
C SER A 110 3.28 -8.99 -22.94
N TYR A 111 4.42 -9.56 -23.35
CA TYR A 111 5.56 -9.77 -22.44
C TYR A 111 6.01 -8.51 -21.72
N ASN A 112 6.02 -7.37 -22.43
CA ASN A 112 6.41 -6.09 -21.84
C ASN A 112 5.38 -5.59 -20.83
N ALA A 113 4.09 -5.77 -21.08
CA ALA A 113 3.02 -5.37 -20.16
C ALA A 113 3.10 -6.16 -18.84
N PHE A 114 3.30 -7.50 -18.93
CA PHE A 114 3.53 -8.35 -17.75
C PHE A 114 4.77 -7.87 -16.97
N ARG A 115 5.92 -7.72 -17.66
CA ARG A 115 7.17 -7.26 -17.06
C ARG A 115 7.01 -5.93 -16.34
N THR A 116 6.36 -4.94 -16.99
CA THR A 116 6.20 -3.60 -16.43
C THR A 116 5.47 -3.61 -15.10
N VAL A 117 4.42 -4.42 -14.96
CA VAL A 117 3.68 -4.52 -13.68
C VAL A 117 4.51 -5.20 -12.61
N VAL A 118 5.19 -6.29 -12.94
CA VAL A 118 6.08 -6.98 -11.98
C VAL A 118 7.23 -6.07 -11.54
N GLU A 119 7.82 -5.30 -12.46
CA GLU A 119 8.86 -4.32 -12.16
C GLU A 119 8.38 -3.20 -11.22
N ILE A 120 7.17 -2.69 -11.43
CA ILE A 120 6.63 -1.63 -10.55
C ILE A 120 6.30 -2.20 -9.18
N ASP A 121 5.51 -3.27 -9.13
CA ASP A 121 4.91 -3.76 -7.90
C ASP A 121 5.91 -4.58 -7.05
N ALA A 122 6.54 -5.60 -7.64
CA ALA A 122 7.41 -6.51 -6.91
C ALA A 122 8.84 -5.96 -6.79
N VAL A 123 9.49 -5.67 -7.93
CA VAL A 123 10.89 -5.17 -7.92
C VAL A 123 10.94 -3.80 -7.25
N GLY A 124 9.96 -2.92 -7.54
CA GLY A 124 9.87 -1.60 -6.93
C GLY A 124 9.70 -1.67 -5.42
N THR A 125 8.86 -2.57 -4.90
CA THR A 125 8.73 -2.78 -3.45
C THR A 125 10.06 -3.22 -2.83
N TYR A 126 10.78 -4.16 -3.46
CA TYR A 126 12.09 -4.59 -2.99
C TYR A 126 13.10 -3.43 -2.98
N ASN A 127 13.18 -2.66 -4.06
CA ASN A 127 14.09 -1.52 -4.17
C ASN A 127 13.86 -0.52 -3.03
N VAL A 128 12.60 -0.21 -2.71
CA VAL A 128 12.27 0.75 -1.64
C VAL A 128 12.60 0.16 -0.26
N CYS A 129 12.26 -1.11 0.00
CA CYS A 129 12.64 -1.80 1.24
C CYS A 129 14.16 -1.80 1.44
N LYS A 130 14.92 -2.19 0.38
CA LYS A 130 16.38 -2.28 0.43
C LYS A 130 17.02 -0.91 0.68
N ALA A 131 16.60 0.13 -0.05
CA ALA A 131 17.13 1.46 0.13
C ALA A 131 16.80 2.04 1.53
N ALA A 132 15.59 1.82 2.04
CA ALA A 132 15.22 2.25 3.39
C ALA A 132 16.03 1.50 4.46
N PHE A 133 16.27 0.21 4.26
CA PHE A 133 17.13 -0.60 5.13
C PHE A 133 18.56 -0.05 5.16
N ASP A 134 19.18 0.11 3.99
CA ASP A 134 20.57 0.56 3.88
C ASP A 134 20.80 1.96 4.43
N LYS A 135 19.85 2.87 4.18
CA LYS A 135 20.00 4.27 4.53
C LYS A 135 19.61 4.59 5.99
N HIS A 136 18.73 3.79 6.60
CA HIS A 136 18.23 4.15 7.93
C HIS A 136 17.72 2.97 8.76
N LEU A 137 16.76 2.19 8.26
CA LEU A 137 16.02 1.23 9.10
C LEU A 137 16.91 0.11 9.65
N GLY A 138 17.93 -0.32 8.92
CA GLY A 138 18.86 -1.36 9.37
C GLY A 138 19.65 -1.01 10.65
N GLN A 139 19.78 0.28 10.98
CA GLN A 139 20.47 0.76 12.17
C GLN A 139 19.51 1.29 13.26
N HIS A 140 18.30 1.69 12.90
CA HIS A 140 17.39 2.40 13.82
C HIS A 140 16.09 1.65 14.09
N GLY A 141 15.87 0.52 13.39
CA GLY A 141 14.57 -0.16 13.43
C GLY A 141 13.48 0.62 12.70
N GLY A 142 12.24 0.15 12.79
CA GLY A 142 11.09 0.83 12.19
C GLY A 142 9.97 -0.12 11.78
N ASN A 143 9.10 0.36 10.91
CA ASN A 143 7.91 -0.35 10.47
C ASN A 143 7.76 -0.28 8.95
N ILE A 144 7.59 -1.42 8.30
CA ILE A 144 7.32 -1.53 6.86
C ILE A 144 5.92 -2.11 6.66
N ILE A 145 5.10 -1.42 5.87
CA ILE A 145 3.75 -1.84 5.50
C ILE A 145 3.70 -1.98 3.98
N ASN A 146 3.50 -3.19 3.50
CA ASN A 146 3.40 -3.47 2.07
C ASN A 146 1.93 -3.57 1.65
N ILE A 147 1.53 -2.85 0.61
CA ILE A 147 0.18 -2.92 0.06
C ILE A 147 0.12 -4.04 -0.98
N SER A 148 -0.48 -5.15 -0.55
CA SER A 148 -0.77 -6.32 -1.37
C SER A 148 -2.17 -6.24 -1.99
N ALA A 149 -2.78 -7.36 -2.31
CA ALA A 149 -4.17 -7.54 -2.70
C ALA A 149 -4.55 -9.02 -2.58
N THR A 150 -5.84 -9.34 -2.59
CA THR A 150 -6.33 -10.72 -2.50
C THR A 150 -6.32 -11.49 -3.83
N LEU A 151 -5.70 -10.94 -4.88
CA LEU A 151 -5.75 -11.45 -6.27
C LEU A 151 -5.19 -12.87 -6.44
N HIS A 152 -4.21 -13.26 -5.62
CA HIS A 152 -3.54 -14.56 -5.69
C HIS A 152 -4.01 -15.56 -4.63
N TYR A 153 -4.89 -15.16 -3.71
CA TYR A 153 -5.45 -16.07 -2.69
C TYR A 153 -6.48 -17.01 -3.32
N ALA A 154 -7.20 -16.48 -4.31
CA ALA A 154 -7.96 -17.27 -5.27
C ALA A 154 -7.66 -16.74 -6.67
N ALA A 155 -7.93 -17.51 -7.72
CA ALA A 155 -7.61 -17.06 -9.07
C ALA A 155 -8.46 -15.85 -9.48
N THR A 156 -7.80 -14.78 -9.93
CA THR A 156 -8.47 -13.59 -10.45
C THR A 156 -8.24 -13.47 -11.95
N PRO A 157 -9.25 -13.75 -12.79
CA PRO A 157 -9.14 -13.65 -14.23
C PRO A 157 -8.70 -12.23 -14.67
N MET A 158 -8.02 -12.15 -15.82
CA MET A 158 -7.56 -10.92 -16.47
C MET A 158 -6.50 -10.12 -15.71
N GLN A 159 -5.92 -10.66 -14.62
CA GLN A 159 -4.96 -9.97 -13.76
C GLN A 159 -3.73 -10.83 -13.41
N VAL A 160 -3.31 -11.74 -14.28
CA VAL A 160 -2.18 -12.66 -14.01
C VAL A 160 -0.89 -11.92 -13.63
N HIS A 161 -0.60 -10.77 -14.23
CA HIS A 161 0.55 -9.93 -13.96
C HIS A 161 0.51 -9.32 -12.55
N ALA A 162 -0.63 -8.73 -12.18
CA ALA A 162 -0.83 -8.13 -10.87
C ALA A 162 -0.88 -9.21 -9.77
N SER A 163 -1.56 -10.33 -10.02
CA SER A 163 -1.64 -11.48 -9.11
C SER A 163 -0.24 -12.04 -8.80
N ALA A 164 0.59 -12.26 -9.82
CA ALA A 164 1.97 -12.72 -9.65
C ALA A 164 2.81 -11.72 -8.82
N ALA A 165 2.69 -10.42 -9.12
CA ALA A 165 3.41 -9.38 -8.39
C ALA A 165 2.97 -9.29 -6.91
N LYS A 166 1.67 -9.42 -6.60
CA LYS A 166 1.17 -9.38 -5.23
C LYS A 166 1.55 -10.63 -4.43
N ALA A 167 1.62 -11.81 -5.07
CA ALA A 167 2.18 -13.01 -4.46
C ALA A 167 3.66 -12.82 -4.09
N ALA A 168 4.45 -12.15 -4.94
CA ALA A 168 5.83 -11.81 -4.64
C ALA A 168 5.95 -10.85 -3.45
N ILE A 169 5.08 -9.84 -3.34
CA ILE A 169 5.03 -8.91 -2.20
C ILE A 169 4.72 -9.65 -0.89
N ASP A 170 3.77 -10.57 -0.88
CA ASP A 170 3.46 -11.36 0.31
C ASP A 170 4.61 -12.29 0.71
N SER A 171 5.31 -12.87 -0.26
CA SER A 171 6.51 -13.66 -0.01
C SER A 171 7.63 -12.79 0.58
N MET A 172 7.92 -11.62 0.00
CA MET A 172 8.91 -10.67 0.52
C MET A 172 8.54 -10.19 1.94
N THR A 173 7.27 -9.92 2.21
CA THR A 173 6.79 -9.51 3.54
C THR A 173 7.20 -10.53 4.60
N LYS A 174 7.02 -11.81 4.33
CA LYS A 174 7.38 -12.90 5.25
C LYS A 174 8.90 -13.05 5.39
N THR A 175 9.61 -13.11 4.27
CA THR A 175 11.04 -13.36 4.26
C THR A 175 11.83 -12.23 4.92
N LEU A 176 11.55 -10.97 4.54
CA LEU A 176 12.22 -9.81 5.15
C LEU A 176 11.86 -9.65 6.63
N ALA A 177 10.65 -10.05 7.04
CA ALA A 177 10.29 -10.07 8.45
C ALA A 177 11.23 -11.00 9.24
N VAL A 178 11.47 -12.21 8.76
CA VAL A 178 12.37 -13.16 9.42
C VAL A 178 13.80 -12.61 9.48
N GLU A 179 14.30 -12.04 8.37
CA GLU A 179 15.68 -11.57 8.28
C GLU A 179 15.95 -10.29 9.10
N TRP A 180 14.97 -9.36 9.17
CA TRP A 180 15.19 -8.03 9.74
C TRP A 180 14.51 -7.83 11.11
N GLY A 181 13.74 -8.80 11.59
CA GLY A 181 13.02 -8.70 12.86
C GLY A 181 13.94 -8.46 14.06
N SER A 182 15.10 -9.13 14.11
CA SER A 182 16.11 -8.95 15.17
C SER A 182 16.75 -7.56 15.20
N LEU A 183 16.61 -6.80 14.11
CA LEU A 183 17.08 -5.41 13.99
C LEU A 183 16.00 -4.39 14.43
N GLY A 184 14.89 -4.83 15.00
CA GLY A 184 13.79 -3.96 15.43
C GLY A 184 12.91 -3.45 14.28
N ILE A 185 12.94 -4.11 13.11
CA ILE A 185 12.10 -3.75 11.97
C ILE A 185 10.89 -4.68 11.93
N ARG A 186 9.68 -4.14 12.11
CA ARG A 186 8.44 -4.90 11.88
C ARG A 186 8.00 -4.76 10.43
N ILE A 187 7.62 -5.86 9.81
CA ILE A 187 7.18 -5.88 8.41
C ILE A 187 5.87 -6.62 8.30
N ASN A 188 4.85 -5.97 7.77
CA ASN A 188 3.53 -6.55 7.56
C ASN A 188 2.95 -6.10 6.22
N GLY A 189 1.92 -6.78 5.76
CA GLY A 189 1.16 -6.43 4.58
C GLY A 189 -0.29 -6.06 4.91
N ILE A 190 -0.90 -5.31 4.01
CA ILE A 190 -2.35 -5.13 3.94
C ILE A 190 -2.78 -5.62 2.55
N ALA A 191 -3.77 -6.50 2.48
CA ALA A 191 -4.39 -6.96 1.24
C ALA A 191 -5.83 -6.42 1.16
N PRO A 192 -6.02 -5.25 0.53
CA PRO A 192 -7.35 -4.70 0.30
C PRO A 192 -8.14 -5.55 -0.70
N GLY A 193 -9.45 -5.60 -0.51
CA GLY A 193 -10.41 -6.01 -1.52
C GLY A 193 -10.82 -4.87 -2.47
N PRO A 194 -12.02 -4.95 -3.05
CA PRO A 194 -12.59 -3.85 -3.82
C PRO A 194 -12.82 -2.61 -2.94
N ILE A 195 -12.12 -1.51 -3.23
CA ILE A 195 -12.18 -0.26 -2.46
C ILE A 195 -12.75 0.86 -3.32
N ASP A 196 -13.84 1.46 -2.88
CA ASP A 196 -14.51 2.56 -3.57
C ASP A 196 -13.62 3.81 -3.68
N GLY A 197 -13.84 4.62 -4.72
CA GLY A 197 -13.04 5.83 -4.97
C GLY A 197 -11.63 5.58 -5.50
N THR A 198 -11.27 4.34 -5.86
CA THR A 198 -9.97 4.02 -6.46
C THR A 198 -10.05 4.00 -8.00
N GLU A 199 -8.93 4.33 -8.68
CA GLU A 199 -8.85 4.25 -10.15
C GLU A 199 -9.15 2.84 -10.67
N GLY A 200 -8.77 1.79 -9.92
CA GLY A 200 -9.06 0.39 -10.27
C GLY A 200 -10.56 0.14 -10.38
N MET A 201 -11.33 0.62 -9.41
CA MET A 201 -12.79 0.44 -9.38
C MET A 201 -13.52 1.36 -10.35
N ALA A 202 -13.02 2.58 -10.60
CA ALA A 202 -13.60 3.48 -11.59
C ALA A 202 -13.62 2.88 -13.01
N ARG A 203 -12.65 2.01 -13.34
CA ARG A 203 -12.57 1.30 -14.64
C ARG A 203 -13.57 0.15 -14.76
N LEU A 204 -14.16 -0.32 -13.65
CA LEU A 204 -15.12 -1.44 -13.63
C LEU A 204 -16.59 -0.96 -13.66
N GLY A 205 -16.85 0.36 -13.59
CA GLY A 205 -18.14 0.96 -13.29
C GLY A 205 -19.20 0.95 -14.40
N ALA A 206 -19.04 0.22 -15.55
CA ALA A 206 -20.04 0.16 -16.59
C ALA A 206 -20.86 -1.15 -16.55
N GLY A 207 -22.17 -1.06 -16.68
CA GLY A 207 -23.05 -2.21 -17.01
C GLY A 207 -23.42 -3.14 -15.85
N GLY A 208 -23.66 -2.64 -14.62
CA GLY A 208 -24.14 -3.47 -13.50
C GLY A 208 -23.06 -4.42 -12.93
N ILE A 209 -21.79 -4.20 -13.27
CA ILE A 209 -20.67 -5.01 -12.73
C ILE A 209 -20.50 -4.71 -11.25
N ARG A 210 -20.67 -3.43 -10.85
CA ARG A 210 -20.54 -3.00 -9.45
C ARG A 210 -21.52 -3.76 -8.55
N GLU A 211 -22.79 -3.74 -8.89
CA GLU A 211 -23.85 -4.39 -8.10
C GLU A 211 -23.64 -5.90 -7.98
N ARG A 212 -23.14 -6.53 -9.03
CA ARG A 212 -22.79 -7.97 -9.00
C ARG A 212 -21.60 -8.25 -8.09
N MET A 213 -20.59 -7.36 -8.10
CA MET A 213 -19.45 -7.51 -7.21
C MET A 213 -19.84 -7.26 -5.75
N GLU A 214 -20.65 -6.24 -5.47
CA GLU A 214 -21.12 -5.94 -4.11
C GLU A 214 -21.92 -7.10 -3.50
N LYS A 215 -22.78 -7.75 -4.30
CA LYS A 215 -23.55 -8.94 -3.86
C LYS A 215 -22.65 -10.14 -3.50
N ARG A 216 -21.46 -10.23 -4.09
CA ARG A 216 -20.49 -11.30 -3.80
C ARG A 216 -19.63 -11.03 -2.57
N ILE A 217 -19.60 -9.79 -2.09
CA ILE A 217 -18.87 -9.45 -0.86
C ILE A 217 -19.77 -9.78 0.33
N PRO A 218 -19.36 -10.63 1.29
CA PRO A 218 -20.21 -11.01 2.43
C PRO A 218 -20.78 -9.83 3.22
N ILE A 219 -20.02 -8.73 3.38
CA ILE A 219 -20.53 -7.52 4.05
C ILE A 219 -21.38 -6.62 3.11
N GLY A 220 -21.65 -7.03 1.86
CA GLY A 220 -22.60 -6.42 0.94
C GLY A 220 -22.20 -5.08 0.33
N ARG A 221 -20.95 -4.66 0.44
CA ARG A 221 -20.47 -3.39 -0.11
C ARG A 221 -18.97 -3.39 -0.39
N PHE A 222 -18.51 -2.45 -1.19
CA PHE A 222 -17.08 -2.14 -1.28
C PHE A 222 -16.56 -1.53 0.02
N GLY A 223 -15.28 -1.76 0.28
CA GLY A 223 -14.55 -1.06 1.33
C GLY A 223 -14.36 0.41 0.98
N ARG A 224 -14.04 1.22 1.99
CA ARG A 224 -13.66 2.62 1.84
C ARG A 224 -12.17 2.78 2.08
N ILE A 225 -11.59 3.83 1.51
CA ILE A 225 -10.16 4.16 1.68
C ILE A 225 -9.81 4.36 3.16
N ASP A 226 -10.72 4.98 3.94
CA ASP A 226 -10.49 5.20 5.37
C ASP A 226 -10.42 3.90 6.17
N GLU A 227 -11.14 2.85 5.78
CA GLU A 227 -11.07 1.54 6.45
C GLU A 227 -9.69 0.89 6.29
N ILE A 228 -9.08 1.00 5.11
CA ILE A 228 -7.70 0.55 4.88
C ILE A 228 -6.69 1.42 5.64
N ALA A 229 -6.92 2.74 5.64
CA ALA A 229 -6.05 3.69 6.30
C ALA A 229 -5.99 3.47 7.82
N GLN A 230 -7.10 3.10 8.48
CA GLN A 230 -7.11 2.77 9.92
C GLN A 230 -6.29 1.50 10.22
N VAL A 231 -6.32 0.51 9.34
CA VAL A 231 -5.46 -0.68 9.49
C VAL A 231 -3.98 -0.30 9.37
N ALA A 232 -3.64 0.62 8.47
CA ALA A 232 -2.27 1.11 8.35
C ALA A 232 -1.82 1.88 9.61
N VAL A 233 -2.68 2.72 10.21
CA VAL A 233 -2.40 3.39 11.49
C VAL A 233 -2.18 2.38 12.60
N PHE A 234 -3.02 1.33 12.69
CA PHE A 234 -2.85 0.24 13.66
C PHE A 234 -1.49 -0.45 13.48
N LEU A 235 -1.15 -0.87 12.26
CA LEU A 235 0.12 -1.55 11.97
C LEU A 235 1.33 -0.62 12.19
N ALA A 236 1.20 0.68 11.99
CA ALA A 236 2.25 1.66 12.23
C ALA A 236 2.49 1.93 13.72
N SER A 237 1.54 1.63 14.58
CA SER A 237 1.58 1.89 16.02
C SER A 237 2.14 0.72 16.84
N ASP A 238 2.45 1.01 18.11
CA ASP A 238 2.90 0.00 19.07
C ASP A 238 1.78 -0.99 19.47
N ALA A 239 0.50 -0.68 19.16
CA ALA A 239 -0.62 -1.60 19.36
C ALA A 239 -0.48 -2.91 18.55
N SER A 240 0.36 -2.91 17.51
CA SER A 240 0.68 -4.07 16.68
C SER A 240 2.10 -4.63 16.92
N SER A 241 2.69 -4.39 18.10
CA SER A 241 4.10 -4.71 18.39
C SER A 241 4.45 -6.20 18.24
N LEU A 242 3.49 -7.11 18.40
CA LEU A 242 3.68 -8.56 18.21
C LEU A 242 3.20 -9.04 16.82
N ILE A 243 2.66 -8.17 15.97
CA ILE A 243 2.24 -8.52 14.61
C ILE A 243 3.42 -8.33 13.68
N HIS A 244 3.86 -9.43 13.05
CA HIS A 244 5.08 -9.47 12.24
C HIS A 244 5.01 -10.57 11.19
N GLY A 245 5.40 -10.26 9.94
CA GLY A 245 5.45 -11.20 8.83
C GLY A 245 4.07 -11.63 8.29
N THR A 246 2.99 -10.93 8.63
CA THR A 246 1.64 -11.26 8.17
C THR A 246 1.11 -10.25 7.16
N THR A 247 0.24 -10.70 6.27
CA THR A 247 -0.58 -9.83 5.44
C THR A 247 -2.03 -9.89 5.94
N LEU A 248 -2.53 -8.76 6.44
CA LEU A 248 -3.92 -8.63 6.89
C LEU A 248 -4.84 -8.44 5.69
N VAL A 249 -5.79 -9.34 5.52
CA VAL A 249 -6.85 -9.21 4.53
C VAL A 249 -7.91 -8.23 5.03
N VAL A 250 -8.22 -7.23 4.19
CA VAL A 250 -9.21 -6.19 4.49
C VAL A 250 -10.13 -6.01 3.28
N ASP A 251 -11.05 -6.96 3.09
CA ASP A 251 -11.83 -7.10 1.86
C ASP A 251 -13.31 -7.40 2.09
N GLY A 252 -13.77 -7.36 3.34
CA GLY A 252 -15.15 -7.70 3.69
C GLY A 252 -15.51 -9.16 3.46
N GLY A 253 -14.52 -10.05 3.38
CA GLY A 253 -14.68 -11.48 3.13
C GLY A 253 -14.77 -11.84 1.63
N ALA A 254 -14.51 -10.90 0.73
CA ALA A 254 -14.69 -11.11 -0.71
C ALA A 254 -13.89 -12.30 -1.27
N TRP A 255 -12.66 -12.53 -0.80
CA TRP A 255 -11.84 -13.64 -1.30
C TRP A 255 -12.35 -15.02 -0.86
N LEU A 256 -13.10 -15.10 0.25
CA LEU A 256 -13.65 -16.37 0.76
C LEU A 256 -14.81 -16.89 -0.08
N THR A 257 -15.50 -16.02 -0.80
CA THR A 257 -16.72 -16.37 -1.56
C THR A 257 -16.46 -16.72 -3.03
N GLN A 258 -15.21 -16.64 -3.49
CA GLN A 258 -14.89 -16.94 -4.89
C GLN A 258 -15.17 -18.39 -5.32
N SER A 259 -15.30 -19.31 -4.37
CA SER A 259 -15.71 -20.70 -4.60
C SER A 259 -17.17 -21.00 -4.19
N ALA A 260 -17.87 -20.05 -3.59
CA ALA A 260 -19.23 -20.27 -3.07
C ALA A 260 -20.29 -20.43 -4.18
N ASP A 261 -20.05 -19.91 -5.37
CA ASP A 261 -20.95 -20.04 -6.54
C ASP A 261 -21.21 -21.52 -6.92
N MET A 262 -20.29 -22.43 -6.60
CA MET A 262 -20.46 -23.87 -6.84
C MET A 262 -21.45 -24.56 -5.89
N VAL A 263 -21.69 -23.98 -4.72
CA VAL A 263 -22.52 -24.61 -3.66
C VAL A 263 -23.88 -23.91 -3.54
N LEU A 264 -23.92 -22.60 -3.77
CA LEU A 264 -25.13 -21.79 -3.58
C LEU A 264 -25.98 -21.61 -4.84
N GLY A 265 -25.46 -22.01 -6.02
CA GLY A 265 -26.28 -22.16 -7.25
C GLY A 265 -26.80 -20.83 -7.82
N GLU A 266 -26.07 -19.72 -7.69
CA GLU A 266 -26.40 -18.44 -8.34
C GLU A 266 -25.48 -18.10 -9.51
#